data_26d4093bc8d0205e0bacc8aa122596b4
#
_entry.id   26d4093bc8d0205e0bacc8aa122596b4
#
_cell.length_a   1.000
_cell.length_b   1.000
_cell.length_c   1.000
_cell.angle_alpha   90.00
_cell.angle_beta   90.00
_cell.angle_gamma   90.00
#
_symmetry.space_group_name_H-M   'P 1'
#
loop_
_entity.id
_entity.type
_entity.pdbx_description
1 polymer ?
#
loop_
_entity_poly.entity_id
_entity_poly.type
_entity_poly.pdbx_seq_one_letter_code
_entity_poly.pdbx_strand_id
1 'polypeptide(L)'
;MLTIGQMDISASQLKELKAKLPNCIIYSDDAKEDVVEIKLGGKTFKNNVTELDLSGCDVHDITLLSACTKLEKLDLSDNSISDISALVDLPNLKELDISNNRISDISPLMSVPKLEYLNLSGNRIKSVAALQDLSGLTELNVSGNELGSIAAIGRLTNLKTLWMDKVGLSDADLEELYNLKNLKKLSIKDNADLSEAAVATLKKKLSGCSISHSELKSEIVLGGKSFAVDAENVEANGLGLSDISKASGFTNVKHLDLSNNSISDVSALTSLKNLKQLWLNGNSISADQIQALKAALPDCYISVE
;
A
#
# COMPACT_ATOMS: atom_id res chain seq x y z
N MET A 1 53.69 -3.13 1.86
CA MET A 1 53.00 -1.90 1.48
C MET A 1 53.34 -1.60 0.03
N LEU A 2 52.39 -1.45 -0.85
CA LEU A 2 52.55 -1.10 -2.25
C LEU A 2 51.74 0.17 -2.52
N THR A 3 52.38 1.21 -3.04
CA THR A 3 51.72 2.45 -3.45
C THR A 3 51.68 2.52 -4.97
N ILE A 4 50.49 2.61 -5.54
CA ILE A 4 50.24 2.71 -6.97
C ILE A 4 49.74 4.13 -7.26
N GLY A 5 50.53 5.13 -6.93
CA GLY A 5 50.21 6.53 -7.22
C GLY A 5 50.47 6.84 -8.69
N GLN A 6 49.58 7.60 -9.33
CA GLN A 6 49.67 8.10 -10.71
C GLN A 6 49.82 7.01 -11.83
N MET A 7 49.42 5.77 -11.54
CA MET A 7 49.33 4.74 -12.56
C MET A 7 47.93 4.70 -13.13
N ASP A 8 47.79 4.62 -14.43
CA ASP A 8 46.51 4.51 -15.12
C ASP A 8 45.99 3.05 -15.00
N ILE A 9 45.55 2.69 -13.77
CA ILE A 9 45.08 1.36 -13.41
C ILE A 9 43.57 1.41 -13.21
N SER A 10 42.86 0.46 -13.83
CA SER A 10 41.41 0.36 -13.67
C SER A 10 41.01 -0.24 -12.32
N ALA A 11 39.77 -0.05 -11.93
CA ALA A 11 39.22 -0.64 -10.70
C ALA A 11 39.28 -2.18 -10.75
N SER A 12 39.02 -2.80 -11.89
CA SER A 12 39.14 -4.27 -12.06
C SER A 12 40.56 -4.73 -11.92
N GLN A 13 41.53 -4.04 -12.53
CA GLN A 13 42.95 -4.35 -12.38
C GLN A 13 43.41 -4.19 -10.92
N LEU A 14 42.94 -3.17 -10.23
CA LEU A 14 43.20 -2.97 -8.79
C LEU A 14 42.61 -4.12 -7.95
N LYS A 15 41.38 -4.55 -8.25
CA LYS A 15 40.72 -5.68 -7.57
C LYS A 15 41.48 -6.98 -7.81
N GLU A 16 41.93 -7.25 -9.04
CA GLU A 16 42.72 -8.41 -9.37
C GLU A 16 44.08 -8.41 -8.67
N LEU A 17 44.73 -7.24 -8.61
CA LEU A 17 45.99 -7.07 -7.89
C LEU A 17 45.84 -7.32 -6.39
N LYS A 18 44.77 -6.80 -5.76
CA LYS A 18 44.44 -7.05 -4.34
C LYS A 18 44.18 -8.53 -4.08
N ALA A 19 43.49 -9.22 -5.00
CA ALA A 19 43.23 -10.66 -4.91
C ALA A 19 44.53 -11.50 -5.00
N LYS A 20 45.50 -11.08 -5.85
CA LYS A 20 46.79 -11.75 -6.00
C LYS A 20 47.78 -11.44 -4.85
N LEU A 21 47.55 -10.35 -4.12
CA LEU A 21 48.42 -9.90 -3.05
C LEU A 21 47.61 -9.66 -1.73
N PRO A 22 46.98 -10.69 -1.16
CA PRO A 22 46.02 -10.54 -0.06
C PRO A 22 46.65 -9.98 1.21
N ASN A 23 47.97 -10.15 1.43
CA ASN A 23 48.69 -9.65 2.60
C ASN A 23 49.38 -8.30 2.36
N CYS A 24 49.12 -7.65 1.22
CA CYS A 24 49.73 -6.38 0.87
C CYS A 24 48.73 -5.25 1.02
N ILE A 25 49.09 -4.21 1.77
CA ILE A 25 48.31 -2.96 1.80
C ILE A 25 48.65 -2.20 0.51
N ILE A 26 47.63 -2.04 -0.35
CA ILE A 26 47.76 -1.38 -1.66
C ILE A 26 47.05 -0.04 -1.57
N TYR A 27 47.77 1.06 -1.69
CA TYR A 27 47.25 2.40 -1.82
C TYR A 27 47.15 2.79 -3.28
N SER A 28 45.98 3.24 -3.71
CA SER A 28 45.73 3.79 -5.04
C SER A 28 44.80 5.00 -4.88
N ASP A 29 45.32 6.16 -5.25
CA ASP A 29 44.50 7.39 -5.18
C ASP A 29 43.63 7.59 -6.43
N ASP A 30 43.95 6.91 -7.57
CA ASP A 30 43.39 7.22 -8.88
C ASP A 30 43.00 5.98 -9.71
N ALA A 31 42.53 4.89 -9.09
CA ALA A 31 42.03 3.78 -9.89
C ALA A 31 40.78 4.22 -10.70
N LYS A 32 40.94 4.35 -12.00
CA LYS A 32 39.82 4.67 -12.90
C LYS A 32 38.82 3.53 -12.88
N GLU A 33 37.55 3.88 -12.71
CA GLU A 33 36.48 2.91 -12.88
C GLU A 33 36.48 2.37 -14.30
N ASP A 34 36.33 1.05 -14.45
CA ASP A 34 36.14 0.44 -15.76
C ASP A 34 34.83 0.89 -16.36
N VAL A 35 34.90 1.80 -17.31
CA VAL A 35 33.71 2.25 -18.03
C VAL A 35 33.46 1.26 -19.16
N VAL A 36 32.42 0.45 -19.02
CA VAL A 36 31.98 -0.52 -20.02
C VAL A 36 30.69 -0.09 -20.68
N GLU A 37 30.53 -0.47 -21.93
CA GLU A 37 29.31 -0.26 -22.70
C GLU A 37 28.33 -1.42 -22.45
N ILE A 38 27.09 -1.12 -22.13
CA ILE A 38 26.03 -2.09 -21.90
C ILE A 38 24.95 -1.91 -22.97
N LYS A 39 24.45 -3.03 -23.48
CA LYS A 39 23.29 -3.06 -24.40
C LYS A 39 22.13 -3.77 -23.72
N LEU A 40 21.03 -3.03 -23.53
CA LEU A 40 19.82 -3.55 -22.89
C LEU A 40 18.58 -2.82 -23.45
N GLY A 41 17.52 -3.57 -23.75
CA GLY A 41 16.27 -3.01 -24.25
C GLY A 41 16.45 -2.19 -25.54
N GLY A 42 17.34 -2.60 -26.44
CA GLY A 42 17.65 -1.89 -27.68
C GLY A 42 18.45 -0.59 -27.50
N LYS A 43 18.70 -0.17 -26.25
CA LYS A 43 19.54 1.01 -25.94
C LYS A 43 20.97 0.60 -25.65
N THR A 44 21.90 1.54 -25.90
CA THR A 44 23.33 1.38 -25.59
C THR A 44 23.75 2.52 -24.68
N PHE A 45 24.34 2.21 -23.53
CA PHE A 45 24.75 3.17 -22.52
C PHE A 45 26.00 2.69 -21.77
N LYS A 46 26.61 3.57 -20.99
CA LYS A 46 27.77 3.22 -20.17
C LYS A 46 27.34 2.88 -18.75
N ASN A 47 28.10 1.99 -18.07
CA ASN A 47 27.81 1.60 -16.68
C ASN A 47 27.96 2.73 -15.64
N ASN A 48 28.55 3.86 -15.98
CA ASN A 48 28.76 5.01 -15.10
C ASN A 48 27.69 6.11 -15.23
N VAL A 49 26.58 5.81 -15.92
CA VAL A 49 25.43 6.75 -15.99
C VAL A 49 24.77 6.93 -14.63
N THR A 50 24.25 8.12 -14.40
CA THR A 50 23.51 8.47 -13.19
C THR A 50 22.00 8.40 -13.40
N GLU A 51 21.55 8.53 -14.64
CA GLU A 51 20.15 8.43 -15.03
C GLU A 51 20.00 7.48 -16.21
N LEU A 52 18.99 6.64 -16.20
CA LEU A 52 18.71 5.69 -17.26
C LEU A 52 17.20 5.49 -17.41
N ASP A 53 16.72 5.71 -18.63
CA ASP A 53 15.35 5.42 -19.04
C ASP A 53 15.37 4.22 -20.00
N LEU A 54 14.75 3.14 -19.57
CA LEU A 54 14.48 1.90 -20.32
C LEU A 54 12.97 1.61 -20.37
N SER A 55 12.11 2.61 -20.17
CA SER A 55 10.67 2.44 -20.23
C SER A 55 10.19 1.92 -21.58
N GLY A 56 9.27 0.94 -21.58
CA GLY A 56 8.71 0.36 -22.80
C GLY A 56 9.71 -0.30 -23.75
N CYS A 57 10.86 -0.74 -23.26
CA CYS A 57 11.95 -1.28 -24.06
C CYS A 57 11.95 -2.81 -24.19
N ASP A 58 10.84 -3.48 -23.85
CA ASP A 58 10.69 -4.94 -23.86
C ASP A 58 11.77 -5.67 -23.02
N VAL A 59 12.14 -5.06 -21.89
CA VAL A 59 13.14 -5.62 -20.98
C VAL A 59 12.50 -6.70 -20.11
N HIS A 60 13.19 -7.84 -19.98
CA HIS A 60 12.78 -8.98 -19.14
C HIS A 60 13.79 -9.27 -18.05
N ASP A 61 15.09 -9.07 -18.36
CA ASP A 61 16.22 -9.33 -17.47
C ASP A 61 17.04 -8.05 -17.31
N ILE A 62 17.23 -7.65 -16.05
CA ILE A 62 17.99 -6.46 -15.68
C ILE A 62 19.33 -6.77 -15.00
N THR A 63 19.82 -8.01 -15.08
CA THR A 63 21.06 -8.44 -14.41
C THR A 63 22.26 -7.55 -14.78
N LEU A 64 22.31 -7.07 -16.02
CA LEU A 64 23.39 -6.19 -16.49
C LEU A 64 23.42 -4.83 -15.77
N LEU A 65 22.32 -4.39 -15.18
CA LEU A 65 22.25 -3.12 -14.45
C LEU A 65 23.03 -3.17 -13.14
N SER A 66 23.37 -4.34 -12.60
CA SER A 66 24.22 -4.48 -11.41
C SER A 66 25.59 -3.79 -11.55
N ALA A 67 26.04 -3.61 -12.79
CA ALA A 67 27.27 -2.86 -13.09
C ALA A 67 27.10 -1.33 -13.02
N CYS A 68 25.86 -0.82 -12.96
CA CYS A 68 25.55 0.63 -13.03
C CYS A 68 25.47 1.27 -11.65
N THR A 69 26.46 1.09 -10.81
CA THR A 69 26.47 1.46 -9.38
C THR A 69 26.34 2.97 -9.10
N LYS A 70 26.43 3.81 -10.13
CA LYS A 70 26.26 5.28 -10.05
C LYS A 70 24.82 5.73 -10.28
N LEU A 71 23.91 4.82 -10.65
CA LEU A 71 22.52 5.20 -10.92
C LEU A 71 21.87 5.85 -9.69
N GLU A 72 21.29 7.00 -9.93
CA GLU A 72 20.46 7.73 -8.99
C GLU A 72 18.99 7.73 -9.44
N LYS A 73 18.76 7.68 -10.76
CA LYS A 73 17.43 7.64 -11.36
C LYS A 73 17.32 6.53 -12.41
N LEU A 74 16.31 5.69 -12.26
CA LEU A 74 16.06 4.55 -13.13
C LEU A 74 14.57 4.41 -13.44
N ASP A 75 14.24 4.46 -14.73
CA ASP A 75 12.92 4.13 -15.25
C ASP A 75 12.97 2.80 -16.01
N LEU A 76 12.21 1.85 -15.52
CA LEU A 76 12.01 0.50 -16.08
C LEU A 76 10.52 0.23 -16.30
N SER A 77 9.68 1.26 -16.32
CA SER A 77 8.24 1.13 -16.49
C SER A 77 7.84 0.49 -17.82
N ASP A 78 6.65 -0.09 -17.87
CA ASP A 78 6.06 -0.66 -19.10
C ASP A 78 6.94 -1.74 -19.75
N ASN A 79 7.45 -2.67 -18.93
CA ASN A 79 8.28 -3.78 -19.37
C ASN A 79 7.68 -5.15 -18.95
N SER A 80 8.44 -6.21 -19.04
CA SER A 80 8.03 -7.56 -18.64
C SER A 80 8.88 -8.14 -17.51
N ILE A 81 9.43 -7.27 -16.65
CA ILE A 81 10.34 -7.62 -15.56
C ILE A 81 9.58 -8.33 -14.44
N SER A 82 10.16 -9.42 -13.94
CA SER A 82 9.65 -10.13 -12.75
C SER A 82 10.68 -10.25 -11.64
N ASP A 83 11.99 -10.24 -11.97
CA ASP A 83 13.10 -10.30 -11.03
C ASP A 83 13.83 -8.96 -10.99
N ILE A 84 13.90 -8.38 -9.79
CA ILE A 84 14.59 -7.11 -9.52
C ILE A 84 15.81 -7.29 -8.61
N SER A 85 16.36 -8.50 -8.51
CA SER A 85 17.52 -8.80 -7.66
C SER A 85 18.74 -7.95 -7.98
N ALA A 86 18.93 -7.57 -9.25
CA ALA A 86 20.02 -6.69 -9.66
C ALA A 86 20.00 -5.29 -9.01
N LEU A 87 18.87 -4.85 -8.45
CA LEU A 87 18.75 -3.56 -7.76
C LEU A 87 19.54 -3.51 -6.45
N VAL A 88 19.90 -4.67 -5.85
CA VAL A 88 20.70 -4.71 -4.62
C VAL A 88 22.10 -4.08 -4.80
N ASP A 89 22.59 -4.04 -6.04
CA ASP A 89 23.88 -3.48 -6.40
C ASP A 89 23.81 -1.97 -6.73
N LEU A 90 22.64 -1.33 -6.58
CA LEU A 90 22.40 0.07 -6.93
C LEU A 90 22.14 0.95 -5.70
N PRO A 91 23.10 1.11 -4.78
CA PRO A 91 22.88 1.75 -3.47
C PRO A 91 22.66 3.27 -3.54
N ASN A 92 22.79 3.86 -4.73
CA ASN A 92 22.66 5.30 -4.94
C ASN A 92 21.29 5.72 -5.52
N LEU A 93 20.41 4.74 -5.82
CA LEU A 93 19.08 5.04 -6.36
C LEU A 93 18.26 5.91 -5.40
N LYS A 94 17.74 7.01 -5.95
CA LYS A 94 16.83 7.97 -5.33
C LYS A 94 15.45 7.94 -5.97
N GLU A 95 15.41 7.75 -7.30
CA GLU A 95 14.17 7.66 -8.05
C GLU A 95 14.12 6.34 -8.81
N LEU A 96 13.06 5.57 -8.59
CA LEU A 96 12.83 4.30 -9.25
C LEU A 96 11.38 4.20 -9.74
N ASP A 97 11.20 4.03 -11.04
CA ASP A 97 9.94 3.62 -11.63
C ASP A 97 10.07 2.21 -12.20
N ILE A 98 9.31 1.27 -11.65
CA ILE A 98 9.19 -0.12 -12.11
C ILE A 98 7.72 -0.48 -12.29
N SER A 99 6.89 0.52 -12.58
CA SER A 99 5.45 0.33 -12.82
C SER A 99 5.17 -0.50 -14.07
N ASN A 100 3.98 -1.08 -14.12
CA ASN A 100 3.49 -1.87 -15.26
C ASN A 100 4.46 -2.98 -15.67
N ASN A 101 4.84 -3.81 -14.69
CA ASN A 101 5.69 -4.97 -14.86
C ASN A 101 5.00 -6.24 -14.32
N ARG A 102 5.75 -7.31 -14.05
CA ARG A 102 5.24 -8.58 -13.52
C ARG A 102 5.83 -8.91 -12.15
N ILE A 103 6.25 -7.89 -11.40
CA ILE A 103 6.98 -8.01 -10.13
C ILE A 103 6.03 -8.45 -9.04
N SER A 104 6.43 -9.44 -8.26
CA SER A 104 5.70 -9.89 -7.06
C SER A 104 6.54 -9.82 -5.79
N ASP A 105 7.86 -9.97 -5.89
CA ASP A 105 8.82 -9.85 -4.79
C ASP A 105 9.59 -8.54 -4.90
N ILE A 106 9.46 -7.71 -3.86
CA ILE A 106 10.17 -6.44 -3.74
C ILE A 106 11.21 -6.44 -2.61
N SER A 107 11.58 -7.61 -2.09
CA SER A 107 12.61 -7.74 -1.06
C SER A 107 13.96 -7.11 -1.44
N PRO A 108 14.42 -7.09 -2.72
CA PRO A 108 15.63 -6.39 -3.11
C PRO A 108 15.64 -4.89 -2.80
N LEU A 109 14.47 -4.25 -2.65
CA LEU A 109 14.39 -2.82 -2.33
C LEU A 109 14.92 -2.48 -0.92
N MET A 110 15.05 -3.46 -0.02
CA MET A 110 15.68 -3.24 1.28
C MET A 110 17.16 -2.80 1.16
N SER A 111 17.80 -3.06 0.02
CA SER A 111 19.21 -2.70 -0.25
C SER A 111 19.37 -1.32 -0.91
N VAL A 112 18.27 -0.59 -1.17
CA VAL A 112 18.28 0.74 -1.80
C VAL A 112 17.70 1.82 -0.87
N PRO A 113 18.34 2.11 0.28
CA PRO A 113 17.76 2.92 1.37
C PRO A 113 17.64 4.42 1.03
N LYS A 114 18.21 4.87 -0.08
CA LYS A 114 18.21 6.28 -0.49
C LYS A 114 17.00 6.67 -1.33
N LEU A 115 16.05 5.75 -1.56
CA LEU A 115 14.87 6.04 -2.36
C LEU A 115 14.02 7.16 -1.74
N GLU A 116 13.71 8.15 -2.58
CA GLU A 116 12.84 9.28 -2.30
C GLU A 116 11.54 9.21 -3.10
N TYR A 117 11.61 8.68 -4.33
CA TYR A 117 10.49 8.39 -5.21
C TYR A 117 10.48 6.91 -5.61
N LEU A 118 9.33 6.26 -5.48
CA LEU A 118 9.13 4.87 -5.87
C LEU A 118 7.76 4.66 -6.51
N ASN A 119 7.76 4.18 -7.74
CA ASN A 119 6.55 3.76 -8.44
C ASN A 119 6.56 2.25 -8.69
N LEU A 120 5.63 1.55 -8.03
CA LEU A 120 5.40 0.11 -8.09
C LEU A 120 4.07 -0.24 -8.75
N SER A 121 3.34 0.74 -9.30
CA SER A 121 1.97 0.55 -9.77
C SER A 121 1.86 -0.49 -10.88
N GLY A 122 0.71 -1.16 -10.99
CA GLY A 122 0.46 -2.10 -12.08
C GLY A 122 1.36 -3.35 -12.05
N ASN A 123 1.67 -3.87 -10.88
CA ASN A 123 2.45 -5.09 -10.67
C ASN A 123 1.60 -6.21 -10.04
N ARG A 124 2.24 -7.22 -9.47
CA ARG A 124 1.61 -8.38 -8.82
C ARG A 124 2.00 -8.49 -7.33
N ILE A 125 2.28 -7.35 -6.71
CA ILE A 125 2.79 -7.26 -5.34
C ILE A 125 1.65 -7.57 -4.37
N LYS A 126 1.93 -8.48 -3.41
CA LYS A 126 1.01 -8.79 -2.29
C LYS A 126 1.55 -8.32 -0.95
N SER A 127 2.86 -8.19 -0.81
CA SER A 127 3.50 -7.78 0.44
C SER A 127 4.37 -6.54 0.21
N VAL A 128 4.14 -5.52 1.03
CA VAL A 128 4.93 -4.28 1.05
C VAL A 128 5.87 -4.22 2.26
N ALA A 129 6.11 -5.35 2.95
CA ALA A 129 6.95 -5.40 4.15
C ALA A 129 8.37 -4.87 3.92
N ALA A 130 8.93 -5.05 2.72
CA ALA A 130 10.26 -4.56 2.34
C ALA A 130 10.37 -3.02 2.35
N LEU A 131 9.25 -2.29 2.36
CA LEU A 131 9.25 -0.82 2.34
C LEU A 131 9.40 -0.20 3.73
N GLN A 132 9.25 -0.96 4.82
CA GLN A 132 9.10 -0.44 6.19
C GLN A 132 10.26 0.47 6.65
N ASP A 133 11.48 0.24 6.13
CA ASP A 133 12.69 0.95 6.55
C ASP A 133 13.15 2.02 5.53
N LEU A 134 12.40 2.18 4.41
CA LEU A 134 12.68 3.19 3.40
C LEU A 134 12.20 4.58 3.86
N SER A 135 12.71 5.03 4.98
CA SER A 135 12.28 6.27 5.64
C SER A 135 12.54 7.55 4.82
N GLY A 136 13.38 7.48 3.77
CA GLY A 136 13.61 8.57 2.82
C GLY A 136 12.47 8.83 1.84
N LEU A 137 11.53 7.88 1.68
CA LEU A 137 10.45 8.01 0.71
C LEU A 137 9.55 9.20 0.99
N THR A 138 9.39 10.04 -0.02
CA THR A 138 8.47 11.19 -0.04
C THR A 138 7.30 10.96 -0.99
N GLU A 139 7.48 10.13 -2.01
CA GLU A 139 6.45 9.78 -2.97
C GLU A 139 6.42 8.28 -3.22
N LEU A 140 5.25 7.66 -3.07
CA LEU A 140 5.04 6.23 -3.27
C LEU A 140 3.77 5.99 -4.07
N ASN A 141 3.88 5.19 -5.13
CA ASN A 141 2.73 4.68 -5.86
C ASN A 141 2.73 3.15 -5.83
N VAL A 142 1.70 2.57 -5.23
CA VAL A 142 1.47 1.11 -5.18
C VAL A 142 0.17 0.69 -5.86
N SER A 143 -0.47 1.61 -6.59
CA SER A 143 -1.77 1.40 -7.23
C SER A 143 -1.79 0.17 -8.15
N GLY A 144 -2.95 -0.50 -8.27
CA GLY A 144 -3.11 -1.63 -9.18
C GLY A 144 -2.31 -2.88 -8.78
N ASN A 145 -2.10 -3.09 -7.49
CA ASN A 145 -1.57 -4.31 -6.89
C ASN A 145 -2.64 -4.95 -5.98
N GLU A 146 -2.47 -6.20 -5.59
CA GLU A 146 -3.35 -6.89 -4.63
C GLU A 146 -2.66 -6.96 -3.27
N LEU A 147 -2.66 -5.83 -2.54
CA LEU A 147 -1.94 -5.75 -1.28
C LEU A 147 -2.67 -6.53 -0.16
N GLY A 148 -1.89 -7.23 0.66
CA GLY A 148 -2.33 -7.71 1.97
C GLY A 148 -2.25 -6.60 3.01
N SER A 149 -1.45 -6.78 4.06
CA SER A 149 -1.24 -5.73 5.08
C SER A 149 -0.46 -4.54 4.52
N ILE A 150 -0.92 -3.31 4.84
CA ILE A 150 -0.25 -2.06 4.49
C ILE A 150 0.51 -1.43 5.67
N ALA A 151 0.66 -2.13 6.79
CA ALA A 151 1.31 -1.61 8.00
C ALA A 151 2.72 -1.05 7.77
N ALA A 152 3.48 -1.61 6.82
CA ALA A 152 4.79 -1.08 6.44
C ALA A 152 4.69 0.33 5.84
N ILE A 153 3.64 0.62 5.04
CA ILE A 153 3.41 1.95 4.48
C ILE A 153 3.09 2.96 5.59
N GLY A 154 2.32 2.55 6.60
CA GLY A 154 1.98 3.38 7.76
C GLY A 154 3.21 3.87 8.57
N ARG A 155 4.39 3.26 8.38
CA ARG A 155 5.65 3.67 9.01
C ARG A 155 6.42 4.74 8.22
N LEU A 156 6.07 4.97 6.96
CA LEU A 156 6.76 5.91 6.05
C LEU A 156 6.32 7.36 6.32
N THR A 157 6.61 7.86 7.51
CA THR A 157 6.09 9.15 8.01
C THR A 157 6.56 10.39 7.23
N ASN A 158 7.56 10.25 6.36
CA ASN A 158 8.03 11.34 5.49
C ASN A 158 7.26 11.44 4.16
N LEU A 159 6.33 10.53 3.88
CA LEU A 159 5.52 10.57 2.68
C LEU A 159 4.73 11.88 2.58
N LYS A 160 4.82 12.51 1.41
CA LYS A 160 4.06 13.69 0.98
C LYS A 160 2.95 13.33 -0.01
N THR A 161 3.23 12.32 -0.85
CA THR A 161 2.28 11.83 -1.86
C THR A 161 2.21 10.31 -1.83
N LEU A 162 0.99 9.77 -1.78
CA LEU A 162 0.75 8.34 -1.75
C LEU A 162 -0.42 7.99 -2.68
N TRP A 163 -0.18 7.07 -3.61
CA TRP A 163 -1.22 6.51 -4.46
C TRP A 163 -1.43 5.03 -4.13
N MET A 164 -2.66 4.69 -3.79
CA MET A 164 -3.11 3.36 -3.39
C MET A 164 -4.44 3.01 -4.07
N ASP A 165 -4.57 3.40 -5.34
CA ASP A 165 -5.78 3.13 -6.10
C ASP A 165 -5.84 1.64 -6.47
N LYS A 166 -7.01 1.01 -6.32
CA LYS A 166 -7.24 -0.39 -6.72
C LYS A 166 -6.21 -1.35 -6.07
N VAL A 167 -6.08 -1.30 -4.75
CA VAL A 167 -5.17 -2.19 -4.00
C VAL A 167 -5.90 -3.11 -3.02
N GLY A 168 -7.23 -3.00 -2.92
CA GLY A 168 -8.05 -3.84 -2.04
C GLY A 168 -8.11 -3.34 -0.59
N LEU A 169 -8.05 -2.01 -0.36
CA LEU A 169 -8.18 -1.45 0.99
C LEU A 169 -9.56 -1.72 1.58
N SER A 170 -9.56 -2.09 2.85
CA SER A 170 -10.71 -2.10 3.74
C SER A 170 -10.70 -0.89 4.68
N ASP A 171 -11.80 -0.67 5.42
CA ASP A 171 -11.89 0.39 6.44
C ASP A 171 -10.81 0.26 7.51
N ALA A 172 -10.46 -0.96 7.92
CA ALA A 172 -9.43 -1.23 8.92
C ALA A 172 -8.03 -0.80 8.45
N ASP A 173 -7.74 -0.95 7.16
CA ASP A 173 -6.44 -0.55 6.61
C ASP A 173 -6.23 0.96 6.69
N LEU A 174 -7.29 1.77 6.64
CA LEU A 174 -7.17 3.23 6.72
C LEU A 174 -6.58 3.70 8.06
N GLU A 175 -6.69 2.90 9.13
CA GLU A 175 -6.13 3.24 10.44
C GLU A 175 -4.61 3.30 10.41
N GLU A 176 -3.96 2.43 9.61
CA GLU A 176 -2.51 2.42 9.44
C GLU A 176 -1.98 3.74 8.86
N LEU A 177 -2.83 4.47 8.12
CA LEU A 177 -2.45 5.75 7.50
C LEU A 177 -2.56 6.96 8.44
N TYR A 178 -3.19 6.82 9.62
CA TYR A 178 -3.47 7.95 10.53
C TYR A 178 -2.21 8.69 11.00
N ASN A 179 -1.06 8.03 10.99
CA ASN A 179 0.22 8.60 11.42
C ASN A 179 0.99 9.34 10.32
N LEU A 180 0.53 9.29 9.06
CA LEU A 180 1.21 9.94 7.93
C LEU A 180 0.92 11.45 7.88
N LYS A 181 1.32 12.18 8.91
CA LYS A 181 0.98 13.60 9.10
C LYS A 181 1.60 14.55 8.09
N ASN A 182 2.67 14.12 7.40
CA ASN A 182 3.30 14.91 6.35
C ASN A 182 2.61 14.78 4.99
N LEU A 183 1.62 13.86 4.88
CA LEU A 183 0.94 13.58 3.63
C LEU A 183 0.15 14.82 3.17
N LYS A 184 0.34 15.18 1.89
CA LYS A 184 -0.33 16.30 1.22
C LYS A 184 -1.34 15.81 0.18
N LYS A 185 -1.04 14.67 -0.44
CA LYS A 185 -1.90 14.04 -1.44
C LYS A 185 -2.02 12.55 -1.17
N LEU A 186 -3.24 12.04 -1.11
CA LEU A 186 -3.56 10.63 -1.00
C LEU A 186 -4.61 10.27 -2.05
N SER A 187 -4.35 9.24 -2.84
CA SER A 187 -5.36 8.65 -3.71
C SER A 187 -5.67 7.22 -3.25
N ILE A 188 -6.95 6.95 -3.02
CA ILE A 188 -7.50 5.65 -2.59
C ILE A 188 -8.69 5.25 -3.46
N LYS A 189 -8.67 5.62 -4.74
CA LYS A 189 -9.76 5.31 -5.69
C LYS A 189 -9.88 3.81 -5.91
N ASP A 190 -11.05 3.38 -6.35
CA ASP A 190 -11.33 2.00 -6.79
C ASP A 190 -11.02 0.92 -5.73
N ASN A 191 -11.11 1.29 -4.44
CA ASN A 191 -11.10 0.35 -3.32
C ASN A 191 -12.55 0.12 -2.87
N ALA A 192 -13.12 -0.99 -3.31
CA ALA A 192 -14.56 -1.25 -3.27
C ALA A 192 -15.15 -1.42 -1.86
N ASP A 193 -14.29 -1.72 -0.87
CA ASP A 193 -14.71 -2.03 0.50
C ASP A 193 -14.61 -0.85 1.47
N LEU A 194 -14.31 0.36 0.95
CA LEU A 194 -14.23 1.57 1.76
C LEU A 194 -15.61 2.19 2.00
N SER A 195 -15.90 2.49 3.27
CA SER A 195 -17.10 3.22 3.67
C SER A 195 -16.90 4.73 3.75
N GLU A 196 -18.00 5.50 3.60
CA GLU A 196 -17.99 6.95 3.82
C GLU A 196 -17.52 7.33 5.23
N ALA A 197 -17.93 6.55 6.25
CA ALA A 197 -17.57 6.81 7.64
C ALA A 197 -16.04 6.69 7.88
N ALA A 198 -15.41 5.65 7.33
CA ALA A 198 -13.97 5.45 7.46
C ALA A 198 -13.18 6.53 6.71
N VAL A 199 -13.60 6.87 5.48
CA VAL A 199 -12.98 7.95 4.70
C VAL A 199 -13.18 9.32 5.37
N ALA A 200 -14.35 9.60 5.95
CA ALA A 200 -14.59 10.83 6.71
C ALA A 200 -13.69 10.91 7.96
N THR A 201 -13.48 9.78 8.64
CA THR A 201 -12.55 9.69 9.77
C THR A 201 -11.12 9.94 9.33
N LEU A 202 -10.67 9.31 8.24
CA LEU A 202 -9.35 9.53 7.66
C LEU A 202 -9.12 11.01 7.30
N LYS A 203 -10.12 11.67 6.67
CA LYS A 203 -10.07 13.12 6.37
C LYS A 203 -9.88 13.97 7.62
N LYS A 204 -10.52 13.61 8.73
CA LYS A 204 -10.32 14.30 10.03
C LYS A 204 -8.93 14.05 10.58
N LYS A 205 -8.41 12.82 10.50
CA LYS A 205 -7.08 12.43 11.00
C LYS A 205 -5.96 13.07 10.18
N LEU A 206 -6.15 13.26 8.87
CA LEU A 206 -5.20 13.85 7.93
C LEU A 206 -5.72 15.18 7.38
N SER A 207 -6.11 16.10 8.27
CA SER A 207 -6.79 17.37 7.93
C SER A 207 -6.03 18.28 6.95
N GLY A 208 -4.71 18.09 6.78
CA GLY A 208 -3.88 18.83 5.82
C GLY A 208 -3.63 18.11 4.50
N CYS A 209 -4.28 16.94 4.29
CA CYS A 209 -4.09 16.09 3.13
C CYS A 209 -5.28 16.20 2.17
N SER A 210 -5.01 16.37 0.88
CA SER A 210 -6.02 16.22 -0.16
C SER A 210 -6.23 14.74 -0.44
N ILE A 211 -7.42 14.21 -0.09
CA ILE A 211 -7.76 12.80 -0.25
C ILE A 211 -8.75 12.65 -1.40
N SER A 212 -8.34 11.92 -2.45
CA SER A 212 -9.20 11.52 -3.56
C SER A 212 -9.62 10.06 -3.44
N HIS A 213 -10.91 9.80 -3.65
CA HIS A 213 -11.51 8.48 -3.65
C HIS A 213 -12.57 8.42 -4.76
N SER A 214 -12.92 7.21 -5.20
CA SER A 214 -14.08 6.98 -6.07
C SER A 214 -15.38 7.25 -5.32
N GLU A 215 -16.50 7.26 -6.03
CA GLU A 215 -17.79 7.20 -5.36
C GLU A 215 -17.78 6.01 -4.40
N LEU A 216 -17.89 6.30 -3.11
CA LEU A 216 -17.93 5.28 -2.07
C LEU A 216 -19.28 4.56 -2.21
N LYS A 217 -19.28 3.26 -2.02
CA LYS A 217 -20.54 2.53 -2.04
C LYS A 217 -21.42 3.09 -0.94
N SER A 218 -22.46 3.76 -1.35
CA SER A 218 -23.54 4.20 -0.48
C SER A 218 -24.50 3.06 -0.11
N GLU A 219 -24.04 1.80 -0.22
CA GLU A 219 -24.86 0.61 0.03
C GLU A 219 -24.22 -0.31 1.08
N ILE A 220 -25.07 -0.79 1.98
CA ILE A 220 -24.73 -1.86 2.93
C ILE A 220 -25.38 -3.15 2.47
N VAL A 221 -24.60 -4.21 2.34
CA VAL A 221 -25.11 -5.53 1.97
C VAL A 221 -25.32 -6.37 3.22
N LEU A 222 -26.57 -6.77 3.50
CA LEU A 222 -26.95 -7.71 4.54
C LEU A 222 -27.64 -8.91 3.90
N GLY A 223 -27.11 -10.11 4.13
CA GLY A 223 -27.71 -11.37 3.59
C GLY A 223 -27.86 -11.40 2.07
N GLY A 224 -26.97 -10.73 1.33
CA GLY A 224 -27.03 -10.63 -0.13
C GLY A 224 -27.99 -9.54 -0.66
N LYS A 225 -28.71 -8.83 0.19
CA LYS A 225 -29.58 -7.71 -0.17
C LYS A 225 -28.85 -6.38 0.09
N SER A 226 -28.84 -5.49 -0.89
CA SER A 226 -28.22 -4.15 -0.79
C SER A 226 -29.22 -3.14 -0.26
N PHE A 227 -28.76 -2.26 0.62
CA PHE A 227 -29.51 -1.14 1.19
C PHE A 227 -28.66 0.13 1.08
N ALA A 228 -29.28 1.26 0.76
CA ALA A 228 -28.59 2.56 0.78
C ALA A 228 -28.07 2.87 2.21
N VAL A 229 -26.85 3.38 2.33
CA VAL A 229 -26.24 3.74 3.64
C VAL A 229 -27.09 4.77 4.40
N ASP A 230 -27.73 5.67 3.67
CA ASP A 230 -28.60 6.72 4.19
C ASP A 230 -30.09 6.34 4.22
N ALA A 231 -30.43 5.06 3.97
CA ALA A 231 -31.81 4.59 4.02
C ALA A 231 -32.43 4.86 5.38
N GLU A 232 -33.63 5.45 5.38
CA GLU A 232 -34.42 5.65 6.59
C GLU A 232 -35.14 4.37 7.04
N ASN A 233 -35.51 3.51 6.08
CA ASN A 233 -36.22 2.26 6.30
C ASN A 233 -35.41 1.10 5.71
N VAL A 234 -35.08 0.12 6.53
CA VAL A 234 -34.31 -1.07 6.14
C VAL A 234 -35.07 -2.33 6.53
N GLU A 235 -35.50 -3.10 5.53
CA GLU A 235 -36.17 -4.40 5.71
C GLU A 235 -35.20 -5.53 5.39
N ALA A 236 -34.57 -6.08 6.41
CA ALA A 236 -33.61 -7.17 6.36
C ALA A 236 -34.08 -8.41 7.13
N ASN A 237 -35.40 -8.59 7.22
CA ASN A 237 -36.03 -9.73 7.88
C ASN A 237 -35.88 -11.02 7.05
N GLY A 238 -35.69 -12.14 7.73
CA GLY A 238 -35.65 -13.47 7.09
C GLY A 238 -34.51 -13.71 6.11
N LEU A 239 -33.39 -12.94 6.19
CA LEU A 239 -32.24 -13.05 5.31
C LEU A 239 -31.18 -14.07 5.80
N GLY A 240 -31.46 -14.79 6.89
CA GLY A 240 -30.51 -15.77 7.47
C GLY A 240 -29.28 -15.13 8.11
N LEU A 241 -29.38 -13.87 8.57
CA LEU A 241 -28.28 -13.12 9.15
C LEU A 241 -27.86 -13.69 10.50
N SER A 242 -26.57 -13.95 10.67
CA SER A 242 -25.94 -14.20 11.97
C SER A 242 -24.97 -13.07 12.35
N ASP A 243 -24.32 -12.45 11.36
CA ASP A 243 -23.45 -11.28 11.52
C ASP A 243 -24.13 -10.04 10.93
N ILE A 244 -24.28 -9.01 11.76
CA ILE A 244 -24.85 -7.71 11.41
C ILE A 244 -23.87 -6.56 11.69
N SER A 245 -22.58 -6.83 11.81
CA SER A 245 -21.54 -5.84 12.06
C SER A 245 -21.60 -4.66 11.08
N LYS A 246 -21.89 -4.94 9.81
CA LYS A 246 -22.06 -3.93 8.75
C LYS A 246 -23.25 -2.99 8.97
N ALA A 247 -24.24 -3.36 9.76
CA ALA A 247 -25.40 -2.50 10.03
C ALA A 247 -25.01 -1.21 10.77
N SER A 248 -23.88 -1.19 11.49
CA SER A 248 -23.36 0.02 12.14
C SER A 248 -23.05 1.16 11.13
N GLY A 249 -22.91 0.84 9.85
CA GLY A 249 -22.65 1.81 8.78
C GLY A 249 -23.87 2.60 8.32
N PHE A 250 -25.11 2.26 8.73
CA PHE A 250 -26.28 3.07 8.39
C PHE A 250 -26.21 4.45 9.05
N THR A 251 -26.34 5.52 8.26
CA THR A 251 -26.20 6.90 8.75
C THR A 251 -27.51 7.55 9.16
N ASN A 252 -28.63 7.10 8.56
CA ASN A 252 -29.94 7.78 8.70
C ASN A 252 -31.10 6.84 9.07
N VAL A 253 -30.81 5.57 9.37
CA VAL A 253 -31.84 4.57 9.61
C VAL A 253 -32.71 4.94 10.81
N LYS A 254 -34.04 4.98 10.56
CA LYS A 254 -35.08 5.24 11.56
C LYS A 254 -35.87 3.98 11.87
N HIS A 255 -36.07 3.13 10.85
CA HIS A 255 -36.82 1.89 10.95
C HIS A 255 -35.95 0.74 10.42
N LEU A 256 -35.67 -0.24 11.28
CA LEU A 256 -34.82 -1.37 10.95
C LEU A 256 -35.50 -2.68 11.34
N ASP A 257 -35.86 -3.49 10.36
CA ASP A 257 -36.38 -4.82 10.58
C ASP A 257 -35.33 -5.89 10.34
N LEU A 258 -34.90 -6.54 11.41
CA LEU A 258 -33.96 -7.66 11.45
C LEU A 258 -34.63 -8.94 11.99
N SER A 259 -35.96 -8.97 12.02
CA SER A 259 -36.71 -10.11 12.53
C SER A 259 -36.45 -11.40 11.73
N ASN A 260 -36.70 -12.56 12.36
CA ASN A 260 -36.60 -13.88 11.74
C ASN A 260 -35.22 -14.15 11.10
N ASN A 261 -34.16 -13.82 11.83
CA ASN A 261 -32.78 -14.13 11.47
C ASN A 261 -32.14 -15.05 12.54
N SER A 262 -30.82 -15.20 12.50
CA SER A 262 -30.05 -16.03 13.46
C SER A 262 -29.08 -15.14 14.27
N ILE A 263 -29.48 -13.91 14.55
CA ILE A 263 -28.64 -12.90 15.21
C ILE A 263 -28.51 -13.25 16.69
N SER A 264 -27.30 -13.22 17.21
CA SER A 264 -27.00 -13.36 18.63
C SER A 264 -26.20 -12.18 19.20
N ASP A 265 -25.54 -11.37 18.36
CA ASP A 265 -24.83 -10.16 18.75
C ASP A 265 -25.46 -8.92 18.08
N VAL A 266 -25.92 -7.96 18.92
CA VAL A 266 -26.56 -6.71 18.49
C VAL A 266 -25.71 -5.49 18.84
N SER A 267 -24.43 -5.68 19.22
CA SER A 267 -23.53 -4.58 19.60
C SER A 267 -23.38 -3.51 18.53
N ALA A 268 -23.37 -3.91 17.25
CA ALA A 268 -23.30 -3.00 16.10
C ALA A 268 -24.45 -1.99 16.03
N LEU A 269 -25.62 -2.32 16.60
CA LEU A 269 -26.80 -1.45 16.57
C LEU A 269 -26.76 -0.31 17.60
N THR A 270 -25.89 -0.40 18.61
CA THR A 270 -25.80 0.59 19.70
C THR A 270 -25.36 1.98 19.23
N SER A 271 -24.72 2.06 18.05
CA SER A 271 -24.28 3.30 17.41
C SER A 271 -25.39 4.03 16.64
N LEU A 272 -26.50 3.36 16.29
CA LEU A 272 -27.56 3.86 15.42
C LEU A 272 -28.54 4.79 16.16
N LYS A 273 -28.05 5.96 16.59
CA LYS A 273 -28.78 6.90 17.44
C LYS A 273 -30.04 7.49 16.80
N ASN A 274 -30.23 7.38 15.50
CA ASN A 274 -31.41 7.87 14.77
C ASN A 274 -32.59 6.87 14.79
N LEU A 275 -32.35 5.61 15.23
CA LEU A 275 -33.40 4.58 15.27
C LEU A 275 -34.58 4.98 16.12
N LYS A 276 -35.77 4.79 15.55
CA LYS A 276 -37.08 4.97 16.19
C LYS A 276 -37.79 3.64 16.40
N GLN A 277 -37.59 2.69 15.48
CA GLN A 277 -38.20 1.37 15.56
C GLN A 277 -37.20 0.30 15.10
N LEU A 278 -37.10 -0.74 15.91
CA LEU A 278 -36.19 -1.88 15.68
C LEU A 278 -36.94 -3.18 15.97
N TRP A 279 -37.05 -4.05 14.97
CA TRP A 279 -37.65 -5.37 15.12
C TRP A 279 -36.56 -6.44 15.13
N LEU A 280 -36.53 -7.23 16.21
CA LEU A 280 -35.56 -8.30 16.47
C LEU A 280 -36.20 -9.64 16.77
N ASN A 281 -37.52 -9.74 16.63
CA ASN A 281 -38.30 -10.96 16.88
C ASN A 281 -37.71 -12.17 16.11
N GLY A 282 -37.77 -13.36 16.71
CA GLY A 282 -37.27 -14.59 16.05
C GLY A 282 -35.76 -14.63 15.84
N ASN A 283 -34.99 -14.01 16.74
CA ASN A 283 -33.53 -14.12 16.84
C ASN A 283 -33.10 -14.78 18.15
N SER A 284 -31.79 -15.00 18.32
CA SER A 284 -31.22 -15.66 19.51
C SER A 284 -30.44 -14.68 20.41
N ILE A 285 -31.05 -13.54 20.74
CA ILE A 285 -30.40 -12.45 21.48
C ILE A 285 -30.60 -12.63 22.98
N SER A 286 -29.52 -12.49 23.77
CA SER A 286 -29.60 -12.61 25.24
C SER A 286 -30.28 -11.41 25.88
N ALA A 287 -30.86 -11.62 27.07
CA ALA A 287 -31.51 -10.56 27.84
C ALA A 287 -30.54 -9.41 28.17
N ASP A 288 -29.27 -9.72 28.47
CA ASP A 288 -28.22 -8.73 28.76
C ASP A 288 -27.95 -7.82 27.56
N GLN A 289 -27.90 -8.38 26.35
CA GLN A 289 -27.72 -7.63 25.12
C GLN A 289 -28.93 -6.72 24.80
N ILE A 290 -30.14 -7.22 25.05
CA ILE A 290 -31.35 -6.43 24.89
C ILE A 290 -31.37 -5.25 25.89
N GLN A 291 -30.94 -5.49 27.12
CA GLN A 291 -30.85 -4.44 28.14
C GLN A 291 -29.80 -3.39 27.76
N ALA A 292 -28.62 -3.80 27.29
CA ALA A 292 -27.56 -2.92 26.81
C ALA A 292 -28.03 -2.08 25.62
N LEU A 293 -28.75 -2.70 24.67
CA LEU A 293 -29.29 -2.03 23.50
C LEU A 293 -30.36 -1.00 23.87
N LYS A 294 -31.29 -1.33 24.79
CA LYS A 294 -32.30 -0.39 25.32
C LYS A 294 -31.63 0.79 26.02
N ALA A 295 -30.57 0.54 26.77
CA ALA A 295 -29.81 1.61 27.43
C ALA A 295 -29.08 2.52 26.40
N ALA A 296 -28.60 1.95 25.31
CA ALA A 296 -27.90 2.68 24.23
C ALA A 296 -28.88 3.48 23.35
N LEU A 297 -30.14 3.02 23.19
CA LEU A 297 -31.17 3.58 22.31
C LEU A 297 -32.45 3.88 23.09
N PRO A 298 -32.45 4.80 24.05
CA PRO A 298 -33.59 5.03 24.98
C PRO A 298 -34.88 5.52 24.27
N ASP A 299 -34.74 6.17 23.11
CA ASP A 299 -35.88 6.72 22.34
C ASP A 299 -36.34 5.76 21.21
N CYS A 300 -35.80 4.55 21.15
CA CYS A 300 -36.12 3.55 20.12
C CYS A 300 -37.12 2.52 20.67
N TYR A 301 -38.23 2.30 19.96
CA TYR A 301 -39.08 1.14 20.22
C TYR A 301 -38.35 -0.14 19.75
N ILE A 302 -38.11 -1.09 20.65
CA ILE A 302 -37.45 -2.35 20.36
C ILE A 302 -38.38 -3.52 20.63
N SER A 303 -38.75 -4.24 19.56
CA SER A 303 -39.56 -5.45 19.61
C SER A 303 -38.66 -6.68 19.56
N VAL A 304 -38.85 -7.63 20.48
CA VAL A 304 -38.01 -8.85 20.64
C VAL A 304 -38.85 -10.12 20.82
N GLU A 305 -40.20 -10.02 20.87
CA GLU A 305 -41.14 -11.15 21.03
C GLU A 305 -41.71 -11.60 19.68
#